data_88a36ce3e64719ccfc567b50abff7a0c
#
_entry.id   88a36ce3e64719ccfc567b50abff7a0c
#
_cell.length_a   1.000
_cell.length_b   1.000
_cell.length_c   1.000
_cell.angle_alpha   90.00
_cell.angle_beta   90.00
_cell.angle_gamma   90.00
#
_symmetry.space_group_name_H-M   'P 1'
#
loop_
_entity.id
_entity.type
_entity.pdbx_description
1 polymer ?
#
loop_
_entity_poly.entity_id
_entity_poly.type
_entity_poly.pdbx_seq_one_letter_code
_entity_poly.pdbx_strand_id
1 'polypeptide(L)'
;MYKTPSRILLTCVLVLAGTVLAIAATPSNEPPVAQGVILDFGGYDIYYQAIDDPGNDPVESLVELCDYYSMTAVWDGASLVSVTKEQETYPEAGNASVWKLYLNDKGSIGWKACTDDPKSIRIGDYAAVCWGLCEGRDLPTPGVDATGVCFYGYGQSYRIVSLAPSCTETICATGAGNIIVGADEFSNYPAYIASKLSTGEIVSVGGYTNPSYETVAKLNPDIVIGVGDQSVHRSVMEKLRAHGVNCLAMFPGDSIKTILDNTYMVGAAMNYQLKSTQTIEQIEDALNAIDAALSAGQSRTSKVMISLSTSKSPWVAGGTTYASDVINRALCENIYSQETGWVMVNSETVPSRDPDYIIVVSSDYGNTDRDYEDMVSSLSAEWRSTTAFSNGNIYLLTEGATDLASRPSTRIAQFTELMCRMVQHGILDDAELPMHIGDDYRDYLTITKELGFET
;
A
#
# COMPACT_ATOMS: atom_id res chain seq x y z
N MET A 1 -5.94 -14.70 -3.21
CA MET A 1 -7.41 -14.83 -3.08
C MET A 1 -7.74 -14.94 -1.60
N TYR A 2 -8.01 -13.83 -0.95
CA TYR A 2 -8.38 -13.84 0.48
C TYR A 2 -9.74 -14.50 0.61
N LYS A 3 -9.79 -15.60 1.32
CA LYS A 3 -11.09 -16.20 1.68
C LYS A 3 -11.64 -15.41 2.85
N THR A 4 -12.73 -14.69 2.62
CA THR A 4 -13.54 -14.11 3.68
C THR A 4 -13.92 -15.15 4.72
N PRO A 5 -13.73 -14.94 6.02
CA PRO A 5 -14.30 -15.79 7.05
C PRO A 5 -15.81 -15.50 7.14
N SER A 6 -16.62 -16.28 6.42
CA SER A 6 -18.10 -16.28 6.52
C SER A 6 -18.58 -16.85 7.84
N ARG A 7 -18.14 -16.36 8.98
CA ARG A 7 -18.63 -16.76 10.29
C ARG A 7 -18.40 -15.75 11.41
N ILE A 8 -18.74 -14.48 11.22
CA ILE A 8 -19.03 -13.59 12.36
C ILE A 8 -20.32 -12.84 12.06
N LEU A 9 -21.39 -13.56 12.01
CA LEU A 9 -22.74 -13.02 12.13
C LEU A 9 -23.50 -13.93 13.07
N LEU A 10 -23.34 -13.74 14.36
CA LEU A 10 -24.33 -14.02 15.39
C LEU A 10 -23.66 -14.05 16.77
N THR A 11 -23.42 -12.92 17.36
CA THR A 11 -23.50 -12.74 18.82
C THR A 11 -23.12 -11.31 19.21
N CYS A 12 -23.92 -10.34 18.83
CA CYS A 12 -23.91 -9.03 19.47
C CYS A 12 -25.32 -8.44 19.43
N VAL A 13 -26.22 -9.05 20.18
CA VAL A 13 -27.44 -8.37 20.65
C VAL A 13 -27.54 -8.62 22.15
N LEU A 14 -27.41 -7.57 22.88
CA LEU A 14 -27.67 -7.35 24.31
C LEU A 14 -26.44 -6.83 25.06
N VAL A 15 -26.21 -5.54 24.98
CA VAL A 15 -25.65 -4.80 26.13
C VAL A 15 -26.54 -3.62 26.45
N LEU A 16 -27.09 -3.71 27.61
CA LEU A 16 -27.92 -2.71 28.29
C LEU A 16 -27.20 -1.36 28.42
N ALA A 17 -28.02 -0.32 28.30
CA ALA A 17 -27.69 1.03 28.70
C ALA A 17 -27.16 1.07 30.15
N GLY A 18 -25.87 1.25 30.27
CA GLY A 18 -25.19 1.68 31.48
C GLY A 18 -24.45 2.96 31.16
N THR A 19 -24.86 4.08 31.67
CA THR A 19 -24.11 5.34 31.66
C THR A 19 -22.82 5.13 32.42
N VAL A 20 -21.74 4.82 31.72
CA VAL A 20 -20.40 4.90 32.26
C VAL A 20 -19.95 6.36 32.13
N LEU A 21 -19.83 7.04 33.29
CA LEU A 21 -19.06 8.26 33.37
C LEU A 21 -17.67 7.96 32.80
N ALA A 22 -17.34 8.52 31.65
CA ALA A 22 -15.99 8.56 31.16
C ALA A 22 -15.20 9.44 32.14
N ILE A 23 -14.47 8.82 33.04
CA ILE A 23 -13.35 9.47 33.72
C ILE A 23 -12.35 9.70 32.60
N ALA A 24 -12.17 10.97 32.20
CA ALA A 24 -11.09 11.36 31.32
C ALA A 24 -9.78 10.90 31.99
N ALA A 25 -9.23 9.81 31.50
CA ALA A 25 -7.89 9.42 31.87
C ALA A 25 -6.98 10.58 31.43
N THR A 26 -6.25 11.17 32.35
CA THR A 26 -5.13 12.03 32.00
C THR A 26 -4.24 11.23 31.08
N PRO A 27 -3.81 11.79 29.92
CA PRO A 27 -2.93 11.07 29.05
C PRO A 27 -1.67 10.70 29.85
N SER A 28 -1.43 9.41 30.03
CA SER A 28 -0.16 8.97 30.59
C SER A 28 0.92 9.42 29.62
N ASN A 29 1.96 10.09 30.11
CA ASN A 29 3.14 10.45 29.32
C ASN A 29 3.98 9.22 28.92
N GLU A 30 3.48 8.02 29.16
CA GLU A 30 4.11 6.79 28.68
C GLU A 30 3.71 6.59 27.21
N PRO A 31 4.71 6.35 26.32
CA PRO A 31 4.41 6.03 24.94
C PRO A 31 3.48 4.79 24.91
N PRO A 32 2.47 4.81 24.05
CA PRO A 32 1.57 3.67 23.92
C PRO A 32 2.38 2.39 23.65
N VAL A 33 1.99 1.31 24.31
CA VAL A 33 2.67 0.02 24.20
C VAL A 33 2.34 -0.55 22.84
N ALA A 34 3.31 -0.50 21.95
CA ALA A 34 3.18 -1.15 20.66
C ALA A 34 3.23 -2.66 20.86
N GLN A 35 2.31 -3.38 20.27
CA GLN A 35 2.24 -4.83 20.36
C GLN A 35 1.67 -5.39 19.07
N GLY A 36 2.44 -6.24 18.43
CA GLY A 36 2.01 -6.90 17.23
C GLY A 36 2.80 -8.17 16.96
N VAL A 37 2.13 -9.15 16.39
CA VAL A 37 2.75 -10.33 15.83
C VAL A 37 2.77 -10.23 14.31
N ILE A 38 3.92 -10.58 13.73
CA ILE A 38 4.16 -10.60 12.29
C ILE A 38 4.49 -12.02 11.89
N LEU A 39 3.91 -12.47 10.79
CA LEU A 39 4.29 -13.70 10.11
C LEU A 39 4.76 -13.35 8.70
N ASP A 40 6.04 -13.55 8.43
CA ASP A 40 6.72 -13.14 7.22
C ASP A 40 7.19 -14.37 6.42
N PHE A 41 6.52 -14.65 5.30
CA PHE A 41 6.86 -15.74 4.39
C PHE A 41 7.98 -15.37 3.40
N GLY A 42 8.38 -14.11 3.37
CA GLY A 42 9.31 -13.57 2.39
C GLY A 42 8.63 -12.90 1.20
N GLY A 43 9.38 -12.08 0.47
CA GLY A 43 8.93 -11.45 -0.78
C GLY A 43 7.70 -10.55 -0.63
N TYR A 44 7.55 -9.86 0.51
CA TYR A 44 6.38 -9.04 0.88
C TYR A 44 5.10 -9.83 1.19
N ASP A 45 5.18 -11.12 1.34
CA ASP A 45 4.08 -11.97 1.79
C ASP A 45 4.05 -11.97 3.32
N ILE A 46 3.47 -10.94 3.89
CA ILE A 46 3.51 -10.63 5.32
C ILE A 46 2.10 -10.51 5.88
N TYR A 47 1.90 -11.11 7.05
CA TYR A 47 0.67 -11.04 7.81
C TYR A 47 0.94 -10.39 9.15
N TYR A 48 0.04 -9.54 9.56
CA TYR A 48 0.14 -8.84 10.83
C TYR A 48 -1.16 -8.91 11.61
N GLN A 49 -1.03 -9.01 12.93
CA GLN A 49 -2.13 -8.83 13.85
C GLN A 49 -1.69 -8.03 15.08
N ALA A 50 -2.48 -7.04 15.45
CA ALA A 50 -2.37 -6.43 16.77
C ALA A 50 -2.87 -7.43 17.82
N ILE A 51 -2.20 -7.46 18.97
CA ILE A 51 -2.49 -8.44 20.02
C ILE A 51 -3.33 -7.81 21.11
N ASP A 52 -4.37 -8.55 21.50
CA ASP A 52 -5.30 -8.11 22.50
C ASP A 52 -4.79 -8.28 23.94
N ASP A 53 -3.92 -9.24 24.18
CA ASP A 53 -3.34 -9.48 25.51
C ASP A 53 -1.81 -9.33 25.51
N PRO A 54 -1.26 -8.26 26.13
CA PRO A 54 0.18 -8.06 26.26
C PRO A 54 0.88 -9.14 27.10
N GLY A 55 0.12 -9.94 27.82
CA GLY A 55 0.62 -11.07 28.61
C GLY A 55 0.90 -12.33 27.79
N ASN A 56 0.39 -12.41 26.55
CA ASN A 56 0.60 -13.55 25.66
C ASN A 56 2.08 -13.75 25.31
N ASP A 57 2.43 -15.00 25.08
CA ASP A 57 3.71 -15.33 24.49
C ASP A 57 3.65 -15.33 22.94
N PRO A 58 4.79 -15.32 22.24
CA PRO A 58 4.83 -15.33 20.77
C PRO A 58 4.16 -16.54 20.12
N VAL A 59 4.06 -17.68 20.82
CA VAL A 59 3.43 -18.90 20.28
C VAL A 59 1.92 -18.74 20.31
N GLU A 60 1.36 -18.32 21.46
CA GLU A 60 -0.08 -18.05 21.61
C GLU A 60 -0.54 -17.02 20.60
N SER A 61 0.20 -15.93 20.44
CA SER A 61 -0.14 -14.84 19.54
C SER A 61 -0.04 -15.21 18.07
N LEU A 62 0.89 -16.11 17.69
CA LEU A 62 0.93 -16.62 16.33
C LEU A 62 -0.25 -17.56 16.05
N VAL A 63 -0.70 -18.34 17.03
CA VAL A 63 -1.91 -19.17 16.87
C VAL A 63 -3.11 -18.28 16.61
N GLU A 64 -3.30 -17.20 17.35
CA GLU A 64 -4.39 -16.23 17.13
C GLU A 64 -4.32 -15.60 15.73
N LEU A 65 -3.11 -15.21 15.27
CA LEU A 65 -2.91 -14.70 13.92
C LEU A 65 -3.29 -15.75 12.86
N CYS A 66 -2.82 -17.00 13.04
CA CYS A 66 -3.12 -18.08 12.11
C CYS A 66 -4.63 -18.36 12.04
N ASP A 67 -5.30 -18.36 13.18
CA ASP A 67 -6.76 -18.55 13.24
C ASP A 67 -7.50 -17.43 12.50
N TYR A 68 -7.06 -16.18 12.70
CA TYR A 68 -7.64 -15.02 12.01
C TYR A 68 -7.55 -15.13 10.48
N TYR A 69 -6.39 -15.55 9.97
CA TYR A 69 -6.15 -15.68 8.52
C TYR A 69 -6.47 -17.06 7.95
N SER A 70 -7.12 -17.94 8.74
CA SER A 70 -7.44 -19.32 8.33
C SER A 70 -6.20 -20.13 7.91
N MET A 71 -5.10 -19.95 8.60
CA MET A 71 -3.86 -20.69 8.45
C MET A 71 -3.74 -21.78 9.51
N THR A 72 -2.83 -22.72 9.30
CA THR A 72 -2.53 -23.79 10.27
C THR A 72 -1.03 -23.79 10.56
N ALA A 73 -0.67 -23.55 11.82
CA ALA A 73 0.71 -23.63 12.31
C ALA A 73 0.98 -25.01 12.93
N VAL A 74 2.13 -25.62 12.63
CA VAL A 74 2.60 -26.88 13.21
C VAL A 74 3.82 -26.59 14.07
N TRP A 75 3.82 -27.15 15.28
CA TRP A 75 4.81 -26.87 16.31
C TRP A 75 5.58 -28.14 16.73
N ASP A 76 6.86 -27.97 17.06
CA ASP A 76 7.66 -28.91 17.85
C ASP A 76 8.12 -28.20 19.14
N GLY A 77 7.41 -28.45 20.24
CA GLY A 77 7.56 -27.69 21.48
C GLY A 77 7.14 -26.24 21.31
N ALA A 78 8.11 -25.31 21.36
CA ALA A 78 7.90 -23.89 21.10
C ALA A 78 8.48 -23.44 19.75
N SER A 79 8.99 -24.38 18.95
CA SER A 79 9.55 -24.10 17.61
C SER A 79 8.48 -24.23 16.55
N LEU A 80 8.32 -23.20 15.73
CA LEU A 80 7.44 -23.24 14.56
C LEU A 80 8.08 -24.11 13.48
N VAL A 81 7.40 -25.20 13.10
CA VAL A 81 7.87 -26.16 12.09
C VAL A 81 7.39 -25.76 10.71
N SER A 82 6.08 -25.52 10.58
CA SER A 82 5.49 -25.11 9.31
C SER A 82 4.21 -24.33 9.50
N VAL A 83 3.86 -23.55 8.48
CA VAL A 83 2.57 -22.87 8.36
C VAL A 83 1.95 -23.24 7.02
N THR A 84 0.68 -23.65 7.05
CA THR A 84 -0.09 -23.93 5.85
C THR A 84 -1.09 -22.80 5.62
N LYS A 85 -1.04 -22.17 4.44
CA LYS A 85 -2.01 -21.20 3.94
C LYS A 85 -2.45 -21.59 2.54
N GLU A 86 -3.73 -21.41 2.19
CA GLU A 86 -4.26 -21.64 0.85
C GLU A 86 -3.89 -23.02 0.25
N GLN A 87 -3.73 -24.06 1.08
CA GLN A 87 -3.30 -25.42 0.75
C GLN A 87 -1.79 -25.58 0.46
N GLU A 88 -1.01 -24.52 0.56
CA GLU A 88 0.45 -24.58 0.47
C GLU A 88 1.08 -24.57 1.88
N THR A 89 2.11 -25.37 2.07
CA THR A 89 2.84 -25.51 3.36
C THR A 89 4.22 -24.91 3.23
N TYR A 90 4.59 -24.06 4.18
CA TYR A 90 5.86 -23.34 4.24
C TYR A 90 6.65 -23.74 5.49
N PRO A 91 7.97 -24.07 5.41
CA PRO A 91 8.69 -24.21 4.13
C PRO A 91 8.17 -25.38 3.30
N GLU A 92 8.31 -25.26 1.97
CA GLU A 92 8.03 -26.37 1.06
C GLU A 92 8.90 -27.60 1.38
N ALA A 93 8.37 -28.78 1.12
CA ALA A 93 9.09 -30.04 1.38
C ALA A 93 10.41 -30.08 0.58
N GLY A 94 11.52 -30.21 1.31
CA GLY A 94 12.87 -30.22 0.74
C GLY A 94 13.55 -28.84 0.64
N ASN A 95 12.88 -27.77 1.01
CA ASN A 95 13.48 -26.45 1.17
C ASN A 95 14.27 -26.40 2.48
N ALA A 96 15.45 -25.75 2.47
CA ALA A 96 16.30 -25.58 3.64
C ALA A 96 15.89 -24.42 4.55
N SER A 97 14.80 -23.70 4.20
CA SER A 97 14.29 -22.59 4.97
C SER A 97 13.76 -23.06 6.33
N VAL A 98 13.89 -22.20 7.33
CA VAL A 98 13.42 -22.45 8.70
C VAL A 98 12.70 -21.21 9.23
N TRP A 99 11.72 -21.41 10.08
CA TRP A 99 11.09 -20.34 10.82
C TRP A 99 11.97 -19.91 11.99
N LYS A 100 12.16 -18.61 12.13
CA LYS A 100 12.86 -18.00 13.28
C LYS A 100 12.00 -16.92 13.90
N LEU A 101 12.08 -16.82 15.24
CA LEU A 101 11.45 -15.73 15.99
C LEU A 101 12.43 -14.56 16.11
N TYR A 102 11.96 -13.38 15.79
CA TYR A 102 12.67 -12.12 15.95
C TYR A 102 11.88 -11.17 16.85
N LEU A 103 12.61 -10.38 17.61
CA LEU A 103 12.10 -9.43 18.58
C LEU A 103 12.52 -8.02 18.18
N ASN A 104 11.57 -7.07 18.21
CA ASN A 104 11.84 -5.66 18.05
C ASN A 104 11.67 -4.98 19.41
N ASP A 105 12.74 -4.49 19.99
CA ASP A 105 12.70 -3.82 21.28
C ASP A 105 11.98 -2.46 21.16
N LYS A 106 11.26 -2.05 22.20
CA LYS A 106 10.64 -0.72 22.25
C LYS A 106 11.69 0.38 22.09
N GLY A 107 11.41 1.31 21.18
CA GLY A 107 12.33 2.40 20.84
C GLY A 107 13.52 1.99 19.96
N SER A 108 13.62 0.72 19.54
CA SER A 108 14.63 0.26 18.59
C SER A 108 14.09 0.19 17.16
N ILE A 109 14.95 0.37 16.18
CA ILE A 109 14.62 0.23 14.75
C ILE A 109 15.03 -1.14 14.20
N GLY A 110 15.79 -1.92 14.95
CA GLY A 110 16.33 -3.19 14.50
C GLY A 110 15.59 -4.40 15.07
N TRP A 111 15.74 -5.51 14.39
CA TRP A 111 15.30 -6.82 14.85
C TRP A 111 16.47 -7.61 15.40
N LYS A 112 16.22 -8.38 16.45
CA LYS A 112 17.18 -9.35 16.99
C LYS A 112 16.56 -10.74 16.97
N ALA A 113 17.35 -11.75 16.60
CA ALA A 113 16.92 -13.13 16.70
C ALA A 113 16.66 -13.49 18.18
N CYS A 114 15.53 -14.13 18.43
CA CYS A 114 15.22 -14.66 19.74
C CYS A 114 16.10 -15.91 20.02
N THR A 115 16.79 -15.91 21.14
CA THR A 115 17.60 -17.05 21.62
C THR A 115 17.00 -17.77 22.82
N ASP A 116 15.96 -17.15 23.41
CA ASP A 116 15.26 -17.69 24.56
C ASP A 116 14.09 -18.59 24.13
N ASP A 117 13.52 -19.35 25.07
CA ASP A 117 12.28 -20.08 24.80
C ASP A 117 11.15 -19.08 24.49
N PRO A 118 10.52 -19.15 23.31
CA PRO A 118 9.42 -18.27 22.95
C PRO A 118 8.32 -18.19 24.02
N LYS A 119 8.02 -19.27 24.72
CA LYS A 119 7.03 -19.32 25.81
C LYS A 119 7.44 -18.57 27.06
N SER A 120 8.71 -18.23 27.20
CA SER A 120 9.19 -17.40 28.32
C SER A 120 9.09 -15.91 28.07
N ILE A 121 8.73 -15.52 26.86
CA ILE A 121 8.69 -14.13 26.39
C ILE A 121 7.28 -13.57 26.62
N ARG A 122 7.21 -12.30 27.00
CA ARG A 122 5.96 -11.53 27.04
C ARG A 122 5.98 -10.53 25.89
N ILE A 123 5.01 -10.61 24.99
CA ILE A 123 4.95 -9.71 23.83
C ILE A 123 4.87 -8.25 24.26
N GLY A 124 4.19 -7.98 25.36
CA GLY A 124 4.09 -6.64 25.92
C GLY A 124 5.42 -5.96 26.28
N ASP A 125 6.52 -6.69 26.34
CA ASP A 125 7.85 -6.13 26.59
C ASP A 125 8.51 -5.58 25.33
N TYR A 126 7.99 -5.91 24.14
CA TYR A 126 8.53 -5.57 22.83
C TYR A 126 7.62 -4.63 22.05
N ALA A 127 8.17 -3.98 21.04
CA ALA A 127 7.39 -3.20 20.08
C ALA A 127 6.63 -4.13 19.11
N ALA A 128 7.28 -5.21 18.69
CA ALA A 128 6.69 -6.25 17.87
C ALA A 128 7.50 -7.54 17.95
N VAL A 129 6.88 -8.67 17.57
CA VAL A 129 7.56 -9.94 17.35
C VAL A 129 7.29 -10.42 15.93
N CYS A 130 8.24 -11.11 15.32
CA CYS A 130 8.13 -11.59 13.96
C CYS A 130 8.58 -13.05 13.87
N TRP A 131 7.71 -13.90 13.33
CA TRP A 131 8.08 -15.22 12.84
C TRP A 131 8.42 -15.10 11.37
N GLY A 132 9.72 -15.13 11.03
CA GLY A 132 10.22 -14.98 9.67
C GLY A 132 10.71 -16.30 9.10
N LEU A 133 10.33 -16.59 7.85
CA LEU A 133 10.84 -17.70 7.08
C LEU A 133 12.21 -17.34 6.50
N CYS A 134 13.26 -18.00 7.00
CA CYS A 134 14.64 -17.65 6.70
C CYS A 134 15.30 -18.69 5.78
N GLU A 135 15.67 -18.28 4.59
CA GLU A 135 16.47 -19.06 3.64
C GLU A 135 17.98 -18.90 3.90
N GLY A 136 18.45 -19.44 5.02
CA GLY A 136 19.86 -19.32 5.39
C GLY A 136 20.28 -17.91 5.82
N ARG A 137 19.35 -17.01 6.09
CA ARG A 137 19.60 -15.66 6.62
C ARG A 137 19.42 -15.64 8.13
N ASP A 138 20.09 -14.69 8.78
CA ASP A 138 19.95 -14.47 10.22
C ASP A 138 18.87 -13.44 10.59
N LEU A 139 18.20 -12.83 9.60
CA LEU A 139 17.21 -11.78 9.78
C LEU A 139 15.95 -12.09 8.97
N PRO A 140 14.78 -11.54 9.35
CA PRO A 140 13.60 -11.55 8.53
C PRO A 140 13.87 -10.95 7.15
N THR A 141 12.95 -11.19 6.23
CA THR A 141 13.08 -10.68 4.87
C THR A 141 13.16 -9.15 4.82
N PRO A 142 13.69 -8.57 3.73
CA PRO A 142 13.92 -7.13 3.62
C PRO A 142 12.69 -6.25 3.93
N GLY A 143 11.50 -6.74 3.70
CA GLY A 143 10.27 -5.99 3.98
C GLY A 143 10.11 -5.64 5.47
N VAL A 144 10.29 -6.61 6.36
CA VAL A 144 10.20 -6.39 7.81
C VAL A 144 11.48 -5.73 8.34
N ASP A 145 12.64 -6.18 7.88
CA ASP A 145 13.93 -5.67 8.34
C ASP A 145 14.12 -4.19 7.96
N ALA A 146 13.78 -3.81 6.73
CA ALA A 146 13.89 -2.44 6.26
C ALA A 146 12.89 -1.48 6.92
N THR A 147 11.71 -1.95 7.29
CA THR A 147 10.65 -1.11 7.81
C THR A 147 10.75 -0.90 9.31
N GLY A 148 11.35 -1.85 10.05
CA GLY A 148 11.41 -1.77 11.50
C GLY A 148 10.03 -1.51 12.10
N VAL A 149 9.04 -2.27 11.68
CA VAL A 149 7.63 -2.05 11.99
C VAL A 149 7.39 -1.98 13.50
N CYS A 150 6.76 -0.90 13.94
CA CYS A 150 6.24 -0.77 15.30
C CYS A 150 4.73 -0.66 15.23
N PHE A 151 4.05 -1.49 15.99
CA PHE A 151 2.60 -1.50 16.02
C PHE A 151 2.08 -1.02 17.37
N TYR A 152 0.93 -0.39 17.34
CA TYR A 152 0.17 -0.10 18.54
C TYR A 152 -0.63 -1.35 18.95
N GLY A 153 -0.40 -1.83 20.17
CA GLY A 153 -1.39 -2.61 20.86
C GLY A 153 -2.30 -1.65 21.63
N TYR A 154 -3.55 -1.92 21.84
CA TYR A 154 -4.48 -1.19 22.71
C TYR A 154 -4.23 0.30 22.89
N GLY A 155 -4.95 1.07 22.28
CA GLY A 155 -4.99 2.51 22.44
C GLY A 155 -5.31 3.13 21.11
N GLN A 156 -6.33 3.91 21.07
CA GLN A 156 -6.63 4.71 19.91
C GLN A 156 -5.45 5.63 19.67
N SER A 157 -4.83 5.55 18.49
CA SER A 157 -3.98 6.65 18.02
C SER A 157 -4.88 7.86 17.81
N TYR A 158 -4.48 9.00 18.35
CA TYR A 158 -5.24 10.25 18.23
C TYR A 158 -4.51 11.27 17.36
N ARG A 159 -3.27 10.99 17.00
CA ARG A 159 -2.39 11.92 16.29
C ARG A 159 -1.51 11.16 15.30
N ILE A 160 -1.91 11.19 14.05
CA ILE A 160 -1.17 10.52 12.96
C ILE A 160 -0.45 11.57 12.11
N VAL A 161 0.78 11.26 11.72
CA VAL A 161 1.49 12.00 10.68
C VAL A 161 1.76 11.08 9.49
N SER A 162 1.42 11.55 8.29
CA SER A 162 1.66 10.90 7.01
C SER A 162 2.79 11.58 6.25
N LEU A 163 3.76 10.82 5.76
CA LEU A 163 4.91 11.36 5.04
C LEU A 163 4.77 11.28 3.51
N ALA A 164 3.66 10.73 2.99
CA ALA A 164 3.43 10.59 1.56
C ALA A 164 1.94 10.64 1.20
N PRO A 165 1.57 11.08 -0.01
CA PRO A 165 0.19 11.05 -0.46
C PRO A 165 -0.44 9.65 -0.42
N SER A 166 0.27 8.61 -0.86
CA SER A 166 -0.21 7.21 -0.79
C SER A 166 -0.46 6.74 0.64
N CYS A 167 0.39 7.15 1.61
CA CYS A 167 0.16 6.88 3.03
C CYS A 167 -1.12 7.58 3.51
N THR A 168 -1.31 8.86 3.16
CA THR A 168 -2.51 9.63 3.51
C THR A 168 -3.78 8.97 2.98
N GLU A 169 -3.79 8.58 1.71
CA GLU A 169 -4.91 7.89 1.08
C GLU A 169 -5.23 6.56 1.78
N THR A 170 -4.21 5.77 2.10
CA THR A 170 -4.36 4.50 2.82
C THR A 170 -4.92 4.72 4.23
N ILE A 171 -4.39 5.69 4.99
CA ILE A 171 -4.90 6.06 6.33
C ILE A 171 -6.39 6.46 6.24
N CYS A 172 -6.75 7.30 5.29
CA CYS A 172 -8.14 7.72 5.11
C CYS A 172 -9.05 6.54 4.78
N ALA A 173 -8.62 5.66 3.88
CA ALA A 173 -9.39 4.49 3.47
C ALA A 173 -9.62 3.48 4.61
N THR A 174 -8.75 3.45 5.61
CA THR A 174 -8.94 2.65 6.82
C THR A 174 -9.88 3.30 7.85
N GLY A 175 -10.37 4.52 7.59
CA GLY A 175 -11.25 5.27 8.48
C GLY A 175 -10.55 6.16 9.52
N ALA A 176 -9.21 6.24 9.48
CA ALA A 176 -8.41 7.02 10.42
C ALA A 176 -8.09 8.46 9.94
N GLY A 177 -8.66 8.92 8.83
CA GLY A 177 -8.34 10.22 8.23
C GLY A 177 -8.60 11.42 9.15
N ASN A 178 -9.59 11.31 10.04
CA ASN A 178 -9.95 12.41 10.95
C ASN A 178 -8.93 12.68 12.08
N ILE A 179 -8.00 11.77 12.31
CA ILE A 179 -6.98 11.90 13.35
C ILE A 179 -5.59 12.22 12.76
N ILE A 180 -5.51 12.54 11.47
CA ILE A 180 -4.30 13.05 10.84
C ILE A 180 -4.07 14.48 11.33
N VAL A 181 -2.89 14.74 11.92
CA VAL A 181 -2.47 16.06 12.40
C VAL A 181 -1.37 16.68 11.54
N GLY A 182 -0.71 15.88 10.72
CA GLY A 182 0.30 16.32 9.77
C GLY A 182 0.32 15.42 8.54
N ALA A 183 0.52 16.03 7.38
CA ALA A 183 0.58 15.30 6.11
C ALA A 183 1.60 15.94 5.15
N ASP A 184 2.06 15.12 4.20
CA ASP A 184 2.83 15.57 3.06
C ASP A 184 2.08 16.70 2.30
N GLU A 185 2.82 17.69 1.78
CA GLU A 185 2.24 18.87 1.13
C GLU A 185 1.46 18.56 -0.16
N PHE A 186 1.71 17.40 -0.78
CA PHE A 186 1.01 16.93 -1.97
C PHE A 186 -0.17 16.02 -1.66
N SER A 187 -0.49 15.80 -0.38
CA SER A 187 -1.65 15.01 0.05
C SER A 187 -2.95 15.79 -0.21
N ASN A 188 -3.66 15.42 -1.25
CA ASN A 188 -4.85 16.13 -1.74
C ASN A 188 -6.11 15.25 -1.83
N TYR A 189 -5.99 13.96 -1.50
CA TYR A 189 -7.10 13.01 -1.52
C TYR A 189 -7.22 12.25 -0.19
N PRO A 190 -8.45 12.06 0.33
CA PRO A 190 -9.71 12.67 -0.12
C PRO A 190 -9.71 14.20 -0.07
N ALA A 191 -10.65 14.85 -0.76
CA ALA A 191 -10.66 16.32 -0.94
C ALA A 191 -10.64 17.11 0.38
N TYR A 192 -11.20 16.56 1.47
CA TYR A 192 -11.17 17.22 2.78
C TYR A 192 -9.74 17.34 3.36
N ILE A 193 -8.82 16.47 2.97
CA ILE A 193 -7.40 16.55 3.38
C ILE A 193 -6.77 17.81 2.78
N ALA A 194 -6.95 18.05 1.48
CA ALA A 194 -6.48 19.29 0.83
C ALA A 194 -7.06 20.52 1.51
N SER A 195 -8.35 20.50 1.83
CA SER A 195 -9.01 21.60 2.55
C SER A 195 -8.39 21.84 3.93
N LYS A 196 -8.16 20.78 4.71
CA LYS A 196 -7.55 20.88 6.04
C LYS A 196 -6.08 21.31 6.00
N LEU A 197 -5.32 20.89 4.98
CA LEU A 197 -3.95 21.39 4.75
C LEU A 197 -3.97 22.90 4.43
N SER A 198 -4.86 23.34 3.54
CA SER A 198 -4.96 24.76 3.15
C SER A 198 -5.38 25.67 4.30
N THR A 199 -6.16 25.20 5.25
CA THR A 199 -6.59 25.93 6.44
C THR A 199 -5.60 25.83 7.60
N GLY A 200 -4.61 24.93 7.52
CA GLY A 200 -3.66 24.66 8.60
C GLY A 200 -4.22 23.79 9.73
N GLU A 201 -5.41 23.21 9.57
CA GLU A 201 -5.94 22.21 10.51
C GLU A 201 -5.09 20.94 10.50
N ILE A 202 -4.61 20.53 9.31
CA ILE A 202 -3.52 19.56 9.15
C ILE A 202 -2.27 20.36 8.79
N VAL A 203 -1.17 20.10 9.49
CA VAL A 203 0.09 20.78 9.25
C VAL A 203 0.85 20.11 8.12
N SER A 204 1.31 20.88 7.13
CA SER A 204 2.25 20.36 6.13
C SER A 204 3.58 20.01 6.79
N VAL A 205 4.04 18.79 6.59
CA VAL A 205 5.32 18.30 7.12
C VAL A 205 6.45 18.31 6.08
N GLY A 206 6.24 18.98 4.96
CA GLY A 206 7.14 19.02 3.80
C GLY A 206 6.68 18.07 2.70
N GLY A 207 7.46 17.94 1.64
CA GLY A 207 7.13 17.09 0.50
C GLY A 207 7.67 15.68 0.64
N TYR A 208 7.25 14.80 -0.29
CA TYR A 208 7.63 13.39 -0.36
C TYR A 208 9.16 13.16 -0.29
N THR A 209 9.96 14.04 -0.89
CA THR A 209 11.42 13.90 -0.95
C THR A 209 12.15 14.71 0.14
N ASN A 210 11.44 15.53 0.91
CA ASN A 210 12.03 16.44 1.90
C ASN A 210 11.16 16.64 3.16
N PRO A 211 10.67 15.56 3.81
CA PRO A 211 9.90 15.67 5.03
C PRO A 211 10.73 16.29 6.16
N SER A 212 10.12 17.20 6.93
CA SER A 212 10.78 17.90 8.03
C SER A 212 10.65 17.13 9.33
N TYR A 213 11.74 16.56 9.82
CA TYR A 213 11.81 15.92 11.13
C TYR A 213 11.32 16.83 12.26
N GLU A 214 11.77 18.10 12.25
CA GLU A 214 11.45 19.06 13.30
C GLU A 214 9.95 19.41 13.35
N THR A 215 9.33 19.49 12.17
CA THR A 215 7.89 19.74 12.06
C THR A 215 7.10 18.52 12.55
N VAL A 216 7.49 17.34 12.12
CA VAL A 216 6.86 16.08 12.58
C VAL A 216 6.98 15.93 14.09
N ALA A 217 8.19 16.10 14.64
CA ALA A 217 8.43 15.96 16.09
C ALA A 217 7.61 16.96 16.93
N LYS A 218 7.46 18.22 16.46
CA LYS A 218 6.64 19.25 17.14
C LYS A 218 5.15 18.89 17.20
N LEU A 219 4.66 18.08 16.25
CA LEU A 219 3.28 17.63 16.27
C LEU A 219 3.00 16.59 17.36
N ASN A 220 4.05 16.07 18.00
CA ASN A 220 3.93 15.02 19.02
C ASN A 220 2.99 13.88 18.55
N PRO A 221 3.31 13.20 17.45
CA PRO A 221 2.47 12.15 16.91
C PRO A 221 2.52 10.88 17.75
N ASP A 222 1.40 10.14 17.77
CA ASP A 222 1.36 8.79 18.33
C ASP A 222 1.97 7.80 17.34
N ILE A 223 1.75 8.02 16.03
CA ILE A 223 2.33 7.22 14.96
C ILE A 223 2.68 8.08 13.74
N VAL A 224 3.79 7.73 13.11
CA VAL A 224 4.20 8.29 11.82
C VAL A 224 4.22 7.20 10.77
N ILE A 225 3.57 7.44 9.64
CA ILE A 225 3.47 6.48 8.53
C ILE A 225 4.21 7.05 7.32
N GLY A 226 5.13 6.27 6.78
CA GLY A 226 5.94 6.63 5.63
C GLY A 226 6.16 5.45 4.69
N VAL A 227 6.88 5.65 3.61
CA VAL A 227 7.21 4.61 2.63
C VAL A 227 8.59 4.03 2.93
N GLY A 228 8.70 2.71 3.00
CA GLY A 228 9.87 2.00 3.53
C GLY A 228 11.10 2.02 2.63
N ASP A 229 10.95 2.08 1.31
CA ASP A 229 12.05 2.19 0.35
C ASP A 229 12.56 3.64 0.18
N GLN A 230 11.77 4.63 0.64
CA GLN A 230 12.17 6.03 0.57
C GLN A 230 13.16 6.38 1.69
N SER A 231 14.43 6.60 1.32
CA SER A 231 15.53 6.80 2.28
C SER A 231 15.33 7.99 3.22
N VAL A 232 14.71 9.08 2.74
CA VAL A 232 14.44 10.27 3.59
C VAL A 232 13.33 9.99 4.61
N HIS A 233 12.31 9.20 4.26
CA HIS A 233 11.28 8.76 5.21
C HIS A 233 11.90 7.88 6.29
N ARG A 234 12.71 6.88 5.91
CA ARG A 234 13.42 6.04 6.89
C ARG A 234 14.27 6.88 7.85
N SER A 235 15.04 7.83 7.32
CA SER A 235 15.88 8.69 8.16
C SER A 235 15.07 9.51 9.16
N VAL A 236 13.90 10.04 8.79
CA VAL A 236 13.00 10.76 9.70
C VAL A 236 12.41 9.79 10.74
N MET A 237 11.91 8.65 10.31
CA MET A 237 11.30 7.64 11.17
C MET A 237 12.32 7.06 12.18
N GLU A 238 13.55 6.77 11.76
CA GLU A 238 14.63 6.31 12.63
C GLU A 238 14.89 7.28 13.80
N LYS A 239 15.00 8.58 13.47
CA LYS A 239 15.19 9.62 14.50
C LYS A 239 14.01 9.71 15.45
N LEU A 240 12.78 9.62 14.93
CA LEU A 240 11.56 9.68 15.75
C LEU A 240 11.47 8.45 16.68
N ARG A 241 11.76 7.27 16.17
CA ARG A 241 11.76 6.03 16.97
C ARG A 241 12.80 6.06 18.08
N ALA A 242 13.97 6.63 17.83
CA ALA A 242 14.99 6.84 18.88
C ALA A 242 14.49 7.73 20.04
N HIS A 243 13.41 8.50 19.81
CA HIS A 243 12.73 9.31 20.82
C HIS A 243 11.38 8.73 21.28
N GLY A 244 11.14 7.44 20.99
CA GLY A 244 9.95 6.73 21.45
C GLY A 244 8.68 6.96 20.65
N VAL A 245 8.75 7.60 19.47
CA VAL A 245 7.61 7.74 18.55
C VAL A 245 7.46 6.47 17.74
N ASN A 246 6.25 5.93 17.65
CA ASN A 246 6.01 4.78 16.80
C ASN A 246 6.01 5.18 15.32
N CYS A 247 6.56 4.31 14.49
CA CYS A 247 6.64 4.53 13.06
C CYS A 247 6.29 3.26 12.31
N LEU A 248 5.49 3.38 11.27
CA LEU A 248 5.16 2.31 10.34
C LEU A 248 5.66 2.70 8.96
N ALA A 249 6.50 1.87 8.39
CA ALA A 249 6.90 2.01 6.99
C ALA A 249 6.08 1.06 6.13
N MET A 250 5.32 1.64 5.21
CA MET A 250 4.59 0.88 4.19
C MET A 250 5.56 0.25 3.20
N PHE A 251 5.21 -0.91 2.67
CA PHE A 251 5.94 -1.50 1.55
C PHE A 251 5.91 -0.57 0.33
N PRO A 252 6.97 -0.59 -0.50
CA PRO A 252 6.91 0.01 -1.83
C PRO A 252 5.72 -0.61 -2.57
N GLY A 253 4.87 0.13 -3.17
CA GLY A 253 3.71 -0.43 -3.88
C GLY A 253 4.12 -1.18 -5.15
N ASP A 254 4.84 -2.30 -5.01
CA ASP A 254 5.39 -3.07 -6.14
C ASP A 254 4.32 -3.88 -6.87
N SER A 255 3.18 -4.12 -6.23
CA SER A 255 2.06 -4.88 -6.78
C SER A 255 0.72 -4.43 -6.19
N ILE A 256 -0.38 -4.84 -6.82
CA ILE A 256 -1.72 -4.69 -6.23
C ILE A 256 -1.78 -5.39 -4.87
N LYS A 257 -1.17 -6.58 -4.75
CA LYS A 257 -1.12 -7.31 -3.48
C LYS A 257 -0.47 -6.47 -2.38
N THR A 258 0.69 -5.89 -2.61
CA THR A 258 1.38 -5.08 -1.59
C THR A 258 0.61 -3.82 -1.20
N ILE A 259 -0.22 -3.26 -2.09
CA ILE A 259 -1.14 -2.17 -1.75
C ILE A 259 -2.22 -2.65 -0.78
N LEU A 260 -2.79 -3.84 -0.99
CA LEU A 260 -3.77 -4.43 -0.08
C LEU A 260 -3.15 -4.79 1.27
N ASP A 261 -1.96 -5.37 1.27
CA ASP A 261 -1.19 -5.67 2.49
C ASP A 261 -0.90 -4.40 3.30
N ASN A 262 -0.48 -3.31 2.65
CA ASN A 262 -0.31 -2.00 3.28
C ASN A 262 -1.62 -1.49 3.90
N THR A 263 -2.74 -1.64 3.20
CA THR A 263 -4.05 -1.20 3.68
C THR A 263 -4.43 -1.94 4.96
N TYR A 264 -4.23 -3.25 5.00
CA TYR A 264 -4.48 -4.03 6.21
C TYR A 264 -3.52 -3.63 7.34
N MET A 265 -2.23 -3.57 7.06
CA MET A 265 -1.18 -3.29 8.04
C MET A 265 -1.36 -1.90 8.68
N VAL A 266 -1.67 -0.88 7.88
CA VAL A 266 -1.96 0.48 8.37
C VAL A 266 -3.18 0.47 9.27
N GLY A 267 -4.27 -0.18 8.88
CA GLY A 267 -5.46 -0.28 9.70
C GLY A 267 -5.22 -1.06 11.00
N ALA A 268 -4.48 -2.16 10.92
CA ALA A 268 -4.13 -2.95 12.09
C ALA A 268 -3.29 -2.14 13.10
N ALA A 269 -2.29 -1.40 12.63
CA ALA A 269 -1.44 -0.56 13.46
C ALA A 269 -2.22 0.55 14.22
N MET A 270 -3.40 0.93 13.72
CA MET A 270 -4.24 1.97 14.30
C MET A 270 -5.53 1.44 14.96
N ASN A 271 -5.69 0.12 15.06
CA ASN A 271 -6.90 -0.54 15.56
C ASN A 271 -8.16 -0.30 14.70
N TYR A 272 -7.97 -0.26 13.37
CA TYR A 272 -9.04 -0.11 12.37
C TYR A 272 -9.14 -1.34 11.44
N GLN A 273 -8.82 -2.54 11.92
CA GLN A 273 -8.76 -3.78 11.12
C GLN A 273 -10.06 -4.05 10.36
N LEU A 274 -11.21 -3.90 11.04
CA LEU A 274 -12.51 -4.17 10.44
C LEU A 274 -12.74 -3.28 9.20
N LYS A 275 -12.45 -1.99 9.31
CA LYS A 275 -12.62 -1.06 8.19
C LYS A 275 -11.62 -1.35 7.07
N SER A 276 -10.39 -1.70 7.42
CA SER A 276 -9.36 -2.11 6.45
C SER A 276 -9.78 -3.34 5.67
N THR A 277 -10.27 -4.37 6.35
CA THR A 277 -10.79 -5.59 5.70
C THR A 277 -11.94 -5.26 4.76
N GLN A 278 -12.92 -4.45 5.19
CA GLN A 278 -14.00 -4.00 4.33
C GLN A 278 -13.53 -3.22 3.11
N THR A 279 -12.52 -2.36 3.28
CA THR A 279 -11.91 -1.61 2.19
C THR A 279 -11.23 -2.55 1.19
N ILE A 280 -10.48 -3.53 1.68
CA ILE A 280 -9.82 -4.54 0.83
C ILE A 280 -10.86 -5.34 0.06
N GLU A 281 -11.92 -5.83 0.72
CA GLU A 281 -13.01 -6.56 0.08
C GLU A 281 -13.66 -5.73 -1.04
N GLN A 282 -13.92 -4.46 -0.81
CA GLN A 282 -14.47 -3.55 -1.84
C GLN A 282 -13.53 -3.40 -3.05
N ILE A 283 -12.22 -3.27 -2.81
CA ILE A 283 -11.23 -3.18 -3.89
C ILE A 283 -11.18 -4.50 -4.68
N GLU A 284 -11.14 -5.64 -4.00
CA GLU A 284 -11.11 -6.96 -4.63
C GLU A 284 -12.39 -7.24 -5.43
N ASP A 285 -13.56 -6.92 -4.88
CA ASP A 285 -14.84 -7.06 -5.59
C ASP A 285 -14.87 -6.23 -6.88
N ALA A 286 -14.39 -4.98 -6.82
CA ALA A 286 -14.29 -4.12 -7.99
C ALA A 286 -13.30 -4.67 -9.03
N LEU A 287 -12.13 -5.13 -8.60
CA LEU A 287 -11.15 -5.76 -9.48
C LEU A 287 -11.70 -7.04 -10.12
N ASN A 288 -12.44 -7.86 -9.37
CA ASN A 288 -13.08 -9.07 -9.90
C ASN A 288 -14.20 -8.73 -10.89
N ALA A 289 -14.94 -7.63 -10.69
CA ALA A 289 -15.95 -7.17 -11.63
C ALA A 289 -15.31 -6.71 -12.96
N ILE A 290 -14.17 -6.02 -12.90
CA ILE A 290 -13.39 -5.64 -14.09
C ILE A 290 -12.94 -6.90 -14.84
N ASP A 291 -12.36 -7.89 -14.15
CA ASP A 291 -11.91 -9.16 -14.76
C ASP A 291 -13.06 -9.92 -15.40
N ALA A 292 -14.22 -9.94 -14.77
CA ALA A 292 -15.42 -10.57 -15.32
C ALA A 292 -15.88 -9.89 -16.61
N ALA A 293 -15.88 -8.56 -16.66
CA ALA A 293 -16.23 -7.79 -17.84
C ALA A 293 -15.23 -8.04 -18.99
N LEU A 294 -13.93 -8.03 -18.70
CA LEU A 294 -12.88 -8.33 -19.69
C LEU A 294 -13.01 -9.76 -20.23
N SER A 295 -13.35 -10.73 -19.38
CA SER A 295 -13.51 -12.13 -19.76
C SER A 295 -14.75 -12.37 -20.63
N ALA A 296 -15.78 -11.54 -20.45
CA ALA A 296 -17.01 -11.61 -21.27
C ALA A 296 -16.86 -10.94 -22.65
N GLY A 297 -15.89 -10.04 -22.80
CA GLY A 297 -15.61 -9.31 -24.03
C GLY A 297 -14.60 -10.03 -24.94
N GLN A 298 -14.37 -9.46 -26.13
CA GLN A 298 -13.29 -9.86 -27.02
C GLN A 298 -12.05 -9.01 -26.74
N SER A 299 -11.37 -9.27 -25.61
CA SER A 299 -10.14 -8.56 -25.24
C SER A 299 -9.02 -8.82 -26.26
N ARG A 300 -8.15 -7.82 -26.44
CA ARG A 300 -6.98 -7.89 -27.31
C ARG A 300 -5.73 -7.76 -26.45
N THR A 301 -4.73 -8.57 -26.74
CA THR A 301 -3.41 -8.38 -26.14
C THR A 301 -2.69 -7.28 -26.89
N SER A 302 -2.50 -6.13 -26.24
CA SER A 302 -1.79 -4.97 -26.79
C SER A 302 -0.53 -4.72 -25.97
N LYS A 303 0.47 -4.09 -26.59
CA LYS A 303 1.71 -3.66 -25.95
C LYS A 303 1.53 -2.26 -25.35
N VAL A 304 1.79 -2.11 -24.07
CA VAL A 304 1.56 -0.87 -23.33
C VAL A 304 2.87 -0.37 -22.71
N MET A 305 3.05 0.94 -22.74
CA MET A 305 4.09 1.66 -22.01
C MET A 305 3.44 2.71 -21.11
N ILE A 306 3.81 2.72 -19.84
CA ILE A 306 3.52 3.83 -18.93
C ILE A 306 4.79 4.61 -18.69
N SER A 307 4.74 5.92 -18.88
CA SER A 307 5.88 6.83 -18.78
C SER A 307 5.56 8.06 -17.93
N LEU A 308 6.48 8.46 -17.05
CA LEU A 308 6.33 9.65 -16.21
C LEU A 308 6.74 10.95 -16.90
N SER A 309 7.23 10.90 -18.15
CA SER A 309 7.56 12.08 -18.94
C SER A 309 7.75 11.71 -20.41
N THR A 310 7.82 12.73 -21.28
CA THR A 310 8.16 12.60 -22.70
C THR A 310 9.63 12.96 -23.00
N SER A 311 10.47 13.03 -21.96
CA SER A 311 11.89 13.38 -22.06
C SER A 311 12.71 12.34 -22.84
N LYS A 312 13.98 12.66 -23.16
CA LYS A 312 14.91 11.70 -23.79
C LYS A 312 15.28 10.52 -22.89
N SER A 313 15.11 10.68 -21.58
CA SER A 313 15.38 9.64 -20.58
C SER A 313 14.20 9.54 -19.62
N PRO A 314 13.04 9.06 -20.09
CA PRO A 314 11.85 8.96 -19.28
C PRO A 314 11.98 7.84 -18.25
N TRP A 315 11.32 8.03 -17.09
CA TRP A 315 11.04 6.95 -16.18
C TRP A 315 9.82 6.18 -16.68
N VAL A 316 9.94 4.86 -16.75
CA VAL A 316 8.86 3.96 -17.19
C VAL A 316 8.57 2.89 -16.17
N ALA A 317 7.36 2.36 -16.18
CA ALA A 317 6.97 1.26 -15.31
C ALA A 317 7.63 -0.04 -15.78
N GLY A 318 8.49 -0.63 -14.96
CA GLY A 318 9.04 -1.97 -15.15
C GLY A 318 8.11 -3.06 -14.62
N GLY A 319 8.53 -4.33 -14.75
CA GLY A 319 7.71 -5.51 -14.44
C GLY A 319 7.35 -5.68 -12.96
N THR A 320 8.17 -5.16 -12.05
CA THR A 320 7.91 -5.23 -10.61
C THR A 320 7.33 -3.93 -10.08
N THR A 321 6.26 -3.43 -10.72
CA THR A 321 5.50 -2.27 -10.28
C THR A 321 4.00 -2.57 -10.28
N TYR A 322 3.26 -1.94 -9.39
CA TYR A 322 1.78 -2.01 -9.42
C TYR A 322 1.20 -1.60 -10.78
N ALA A 323 1.88 -0.68 -11.48
CA ALA A 323 1.47 -0.24 -12.81
C ALA A 323 1.60 -1.37 -13.84
N SER A 324 2.61 -2.24 -13.70
CA SER A 324 2.72 -3.45 -14.52
C SER A 324 1.61 -4.46 -14.21
N ASP A 325 1.24 -4.63 -12.94
CA ASP A 325 0.08 -5.48 -12.57
C ASP A 325 -1.22 -4.94 -13.19
N VAL A 326 -1.40 -3.62 -13.21
CA VAL A 326 -2.56 -2.98 -13.86
C VAL A 326 -2.58 -3.26 -15.36
N ILE A 327 -1.43 -3.14 -16.05
CA ILE A 327 -1.32 -3.48 -17.48
C ILE A 327 -1.66 -4.97 -17.71
N ASN A 328 -1.10 -5.87 -16.90
CA ASN A 328 -1.35 -7.31 -17.01
C ASN A 328 -2.83 -7.63 -16.75
N ARG A 329 -3.46 -6.97 -15.79
CA ARG A 329 -4.88 -7.14 -15.48
C ARG A 329 -5.78 -6.63 -16.60
N ALA A 330 -5.34 -5.60 -17.32
CA ALA A 330 -5.98 -5.16 -18.56
C ALA A 330 -5.75 -6.12 -19.75
N LEU A 331 -5.19 -7.31 -19.52
CA LEU A 331 -4.85 -8.34 -20.50
C LEU A 331 -3.87 -7.84 -21.58
N CYS A 332 -2.98 -6.93 -21.21
CA CYS A 332 -1.98 -6.33 -22.08
C CYS A 332 -0.55 -6.70 -21.64
N GLU A 333 0.42 -6.43 -22.49
CA GLU A 333 1.84 -6.67 -22.26
C GLU A 333 2.53 -5.35 -21.89
N ASN A 334 3.20 -5.30 -20.72
CA ASN A 334 4.12 -4.21 -20.44
C ASN A 334 5.41 -4.40 -21.22
N ILE A 335 5.74 -3.47 -22.13
CA ILE A 335 6.96 -3.56 -22.96
C ILE A 335 8.27 -3.51 -22.17
N TYR A 336 8.22 -3.10 -20.91
CA TYR A 336 9.35 -3.07 -19.98
C TYR A 336 9.20 -4.09 -18.83
N SER A 337 8.42 -5.16 -19.04
CA SER A 337 8.17 -6.22 -18.03
C SER A 337 9.43 -6.93 -17.52
N GLN A 338 10.54 -6.84 -18.23
CA GLN A 338 11.83 -7.44 -17.82
C GLN A 338 12.67 -6.51 -16.93
N GLU A 339 12.28 -5.26 -16.80
CA GLU A 339 12.96 -4.28 -15.95
C GLU A 339 12.37 -4.32 -14.53
N THR A 340 13.18 -3.98 -13.53
CA THR A 340 12.76 -3.98 -12.12
C THR A 340 12.41 -2.58 -11.65
N GLY A 341 11.24 -2.42 -11.03
CA GLY A 341 10.77 -1.13 -10.49
C GLY A 341 10.52 -0.09 -11.56
N TRP A 342 10.45 1.16 -11.14
CA TRP A 342 10.47 2.30 -12.06
C TRP A 342 11.89 2.51 -12.56
N VAL A 343 12.11 2.51 -13.87
CA VAL A 343 13.44 2.55 -14.48
C VAL A 343 13.55 3.68 -15.49
N MET A 344 14.70 4.34 -15.48
CA MET A 344 15.02 5.34 -16.50
C MET A 344 15.51 4.63 -17.77
N VAL A 345 14.86 4.88 -18.91
CA VAL A 345 15.21 4.29 -20.19
C VAL A 345 15.63 5.36 -21.20
N ASN A 346 16.38 4.96 -22.25
CA ASN A 346 16.63 5.85 -23.36
C ASN A 346 15.44 5.79 -24.34
N SER A 347 14.86 6.93 -24.69
CA SER A 347 13.74 7.04 -25.64
C SER A 347 14.04 6.38 -27.01
N GLU A 348 15.31 6.27 -27.41
CA GLU A 348 15.75 5.57 -28.63
C GLU A 348 15.41 4.07 -28.60
N THR A 349 15.17 3.48 -27.44
CA THR A 349 14.80 2.06 -27.30
C THR A 349 13.32 1.79 -27.53
N VAL A 350 12.46 2.81 -27.43
CA VAL A 350 11.00 2.70 -27.54
C VAL A 350 10.54 2.13 -28.89
N PRO A 351 11.08 2.60 -30.06
CA PRO A 351 10.66 2.08 -31.36
C PRO A 351 10.93 0.58 -31.53
N SER A 352 12.01 0.07 -30.96
CA SER A 352 12.34 -1.36 -31.08
C SER A 352 11.38 -2.27 -30.31
N ARG A 353 10.70 -1.74 -29.29
CA ARG A 353 9.67 -2.42 -28.49
C ARG A 353 8.27 -2.20 -29.08
N ASP A 354 8.09 -1.12 -29.82
CA ASP A 354 6.92 -0.71 -30.59
C ASP A 354 5.60 -0.90 -29.82
N PRO A 355 5.30 -0.01 -28.83
CA PRO A 355 4.06 -0.06 -28.09
C PRO A 355 2.83 0.27 -28.96
N ASP A 356 1.70 -0.41 -28.70
CA ASP A 356 0.38 -0.09 -29.27
C ASP A 356 -0.28 1.09 -28.57
N TYR A 357 0.05 1.26 -27.27
CA TYR A 357 -0.44 2.35 -26.42
C TYR A 357 0.70 2.95 -25.59
N ILE A 358 0.68 4.27 -25.46
CA ILE A 358 1.59 5.00 -24.56
C ILE A 358 0.71 5.82 -23.61
N ILE A 359 0.91 5.63 -22.29
CA ILE A 359 0.23 6.39 -21.24
C ILE A 359 1.29 7.30 -20.61
N VAL A 360 1.16 8.58 -20.82
CA VAL A 360 2.02 9.61 -20.21
C VAL A 360 1.34 10.09 -18.93
N VAL A 361 2.01 9.89 -17.81
CA VAL A 361 1.57 10.32 -16.47
C VAL A 361 2.46 11.48 -16.06
N SER A 362 1.96 12.71 -16.13
CA SER A 362 2.83 13.87 -15.92
C SER A 362 2.10 15.07 -15.35
N SER A 363 2.73 15.67 -14.33
CA SER A 363 2.33 16.97 -13.77
C SER A 363 2.96 18.17 -14.50
N ASP A 364 3.79 17.92 -15.53
CA ASP A 364 4.43 19.00 -16.29
C ASP A 364 3.46 19.71 -17.24
N TYR A 365 2.30 19.11 -17.47
CA TYR A 365 1.26 19.62 -18.37
C TYR A 365 0.01 20.02 -17.57
N GLY A 366 -0.70 21.03 -18.05
CA GLY A 366 -2.01 21.42 -17.50
C GLY A 366 -3.14 20.54 -18.04
N ASN A 367 -4.37 20.93 -17.75
CA ASN A 367 -5.58 20.17 -18.10
C ASN A 367 -6.38 20.84 -19.22
N THR A 368 -5.73 21.22 -20.32
CA THR A 368 -6.38 21.79 -21.51
C THR A 368 -6.03 20.98 -22.76
N ASP A 369 -6.91 21.04 -23.79
CA ASP A 369 -6.63 20.42 -25.09
C ASP A 369 -5.31 20.89 -25.68
N ARG A 370 -4.94 22.14 -25.41
CA ARG A 370 -3.68 22.72 -25.84
C ARG A 370 -2.47 22.05 -25.19
N ASP A 371 -2.58 21.70 -23.91
CA ASP A 371 -1.49 20.99 -23.19
C ASP A 371 -1.24 19.62 -23.81
N TYR A 372 -2.31 18.91 -24.21
CA TYR A 372 -2.20 17.67 -24.95
C TYR A 372 -1.54 17.87 -26.33
N GLU A 373 -2.00 18.88 -27.11
CA GLU A 373 -1.40 19.20 -28.41
C GLU A 373 0.08 19.59 -28.29
N ASP A 374 0.43 20.38 -27.27
CA ASP A 374 1.80 20.79 -26.96
C ASP A 374 2.65 19.55 -26.58
N MET A 375 2.12 18.65 -25.77
CA MET A 375 2.79 17.37 -25.43
C MET A 375 3.04 16.56 -26.70
N VAL A 376 2.02 16.29 -27.52
CA VAL A 376 2.14 15.51 -28.77
C VAL A 376 3.11 16.18 -29.74
N SER A 377 3.08 17.50 -29.85
CA SER A 377 3.98 18.26 -30.73
C SER A 377 5.43 18.25 -30.24
N SER A 378 5.66 18.02 -28.96
CA SER A 378 7.01 17.92 -28.35
C SER A 378 7.65 16.53 -28.44
N LEU A 379 6.87 15.49 -28.82
CA LEU A 379 7.37 14.12 -28.92
C LEU A 379 8.55 14.01 -29.87
N SER A 380 9.57 13.24 -29.47
CA SER A 380 10.73 12.96 -30.29
C SER A 380 10.40 12.15 -31.55
N ALA A 381 11.33 12.13 -32.53
CA ALA A 381 11.15 11.35 -33.74
C ALA A 381 10.98 9.85 -33.46
N GLU A 382 11.64 9.36 -32.41
CA GLU A 382 11.58 7.96 -31.94
C GLU A 382 10.15 7.62 -31.51
N TRP A 383 9.54 8.44 -30.65
CA TRP A 383 8.16 8.21 -30.21
C TRP A 383 7.16 8.30 -31.34
N ARG A 384 7.38 9.23 -32.29
CA ARG A 384 6.54 9.39 -33.47
C ARG A 384 6.62 8.24 -34.47
N SER A 385 7.64 7.38 -34.35
CA SER A 385 7.81 6.21 -35.22
C SER A 385 7.10 4.96 -34.69
N THR A 386 6.41 5.04 -33.54
CA THR A 386 5.72 3.91 -32.90
C THR A 386 4.33 3.69 -33.48
N THR A 387 3.82 2.47 -33.33
CA THR A 387 2.43 2.10 -33.62
C THR A 387 1.44 2.93 -32.80
N ALA A 388 1.74 3.21 -31.54
CA ALA A 388 0.93 4.07 -30.67
C ALA A 388 0.73 5.46 -31.26
N PHE A 389 1.79 6.10 -31.74
CA PHE A 389 1.67 7.43 -32.38
C PHE A 389 0.87 7.37 -33.69
N SER A 390 1.15 6.37 -34.51
CA SER A 390 0.52 6.23 -35.83
C SER A 390 -1.01 6.01 -35.72
N ASN A 391 -1.45 5.37 -34.64
CA ASN A 391 -2.86 5.08 -34.37
C ASN A 391 -3.54 6.13 -33.48
N GLY A 392 -2.82 7.13 -32.98
CA GLY A 392 -3.33 8.13 -32.06
C GLY A 392 -3.58 7.60 -30.64
N ASN A 393 -2.91 6.51 -30.23
CA ASN A 393 -3.10 5.84 -28.94
C ASN A 393 -2.08 6.35 -27.91
N ILE A 394 -1.97 7.66 -27.77
CA ILE A 394 -1.12 8.27 -26.72
C ILE A 394 -2.02 9.06 -25.80
N TYR A 395 -2.16 8.56 -24.58
CA TYR A 395 -2.93 9.22 -23.54
C TYR A 395 -2.04 10.10 -22.68
N LEU A 396 -2.57 11.23 -22.25
CA LEU A 396 -1.97 12.13 -21.27
C LEU A 396 -2.85 12.14 -20.01
N LEU A 397 -2.29 11.73 -18.87
CA LEU A 397 -2.92 11.83 -17.56
C LEU A 397 -2.31 13.01 -16.80
N THR A 398 -3.17 13.94 -16.36
CA THR A 398 -2.79 15.12 -15.58
C THR A 398 -3.61 15.21 -14.30
N GLU A 399 -3.26 16.11 -13.40
CA GLU A 399 -4.04 16.41 -12.18
C GLU A 399 -4.45 15.16 -11.40
N GLY A 400 -5.74 14.97 -11.14
CA GLY A 400 -6.29 13.82 -10.41
C GLY A 400 -6.02 12.48 -11.07
N ALA A 401 -5.96 12.41 -12.40
CA ALA A 401 -5.58 11.19 -13.12
C ALA A 401 -4.09 10.87 -12.97
N THR A 402 -3.20 11.88 -12.90
CA THR A 402 -1.79 11.67 -12.53
C THR A 402 -1.67 11.11 -11.13
N ASP A 403 -2.38 11.69 -10.17
CA ASP A 403 -2.38 11.23 -8.79
C ASP A 403 -2.88 9.79 -8.69
N LEU A 404 -3.93 9.44 -9.43
CA LEU A 404 -4.46 8.08 -9.50
C LEU A 404 -3.44 7.07 -10.03
N ALA A 405 -2.73 7.43 -11.09
CA ALA A 405 -1.81 6.53 -11.80
C ALA A 405 -0.41 6.45 -11.14
N SER A 406 0.02 7.49 -10.40
CA SER A 406 1.36 7.57 -9.80
C SER A 406 1.43 7.13 -8.34
N ARG A 407 0.27 6.96 -7.66
CA ARG A 407 0.23 6.62 -6.23
C ARG A 407 -0.20 5.18 -6.02
N PRO A 408 0.66 4.32 -5.44
CA PRO A 408 0.27 2.98 -5.00
C PRO A 408 -0.64 3.09 -3.77
N SER A 409 -1.94 3.21 -4.00
CA SER A 409 -2.94 3.46 -2.94
C SER A 409 -4.20 2.64 -3.15
N THR A 410 -5.13 2.77 -2.22
CA THR A 410 -6.44 2.10 -2.24
C THR A 410 -7.31 2.44 -3.46
N ARG A 411 -6.92 3.44 -4.27
CA ARG A 411 -7.58 3.76 -5.55
C ARG A 411 -7.13 2.86 -6.72
N ILE A 412 -6.39 1.81 -6.46
CA ILE A 412 -5.81 0.92 -7.49
C ILE A 412 -6.87 0.29 -8.41
N ALA A 413 -8.08 -0.01 -7.91
CA ALA A 413 -9.16 -0.52 -8.74
C ALA A 413 -9.67 0.53 -9.75
N GLN A 414 -9.72 1.81 -9.36
CA GLN A 414 -10.06 2.92 -10.26
C GLN A 414 -9.02 3.08 -11.36
N PHE A 415 -7.73 2.99 -11.01
CA PHE A 415 -6.65 3.03 -12.01
C PHE A 415 -6.72 1.82 -12.96
N THR A 416 -7.06 0.65 -12.43
CA THR A 416 -7.22 -0.57 -13.24
C THR A 416 -8.38 -0.41 -14.23
N GLU A 417 -9.53 0.08 -13.79
CA GLU A 417 -10.66 0.35 -14.71
C GLU A 417 -10.29 1.38 -15.77
N LEU A 418 -9.68 2.49 -15.38
CA LEU A 418 -9.27 3.53 -16.32
C LEU A 418 -8.29 2.98 -17.36
N MET A 419 -7.31 2.18 -16.94
CA MET A 419 -6.40 1.49 -17.86
C MET A 419 -7.14 0.61 -18.84
N CYS A 420 -8.05 -0.25 -18.36
CA CYS A 420 -8.84 -1.12 -19.21
C CYS A 420 -9.65 -0.34 -20.25
N ARG A 421 -10.21 0.79 -19.87
CA ARG A 421 -10.96 1.66 -20.79
C ARG A 421 -10.07 2.30 -21.85
N MET A 422 -8.83 2.65 -21.51
CA MET A 422 -7.86 3.19 -22.46
C MET A 422 -7.38 2.17 -23.48
N VAL A 423 -7.23 0.89 -23.10
CA VAL A 423 -6.57 -0.11 -23.95
C VAL A 423 -7.48 -1.23 -24.46
N GLN A 424 -8.69 -1.39 -23.89
CA GLN A 424 -9.69 -2.41 -24.23
C GLN A 424 -11.01 -1.73 -24.66
N HIS A 425 -10.95 -0.94 -25.74
CA HIS A 425 -12.11 -0.18 -26.23
C HIS A 425 -13.35 -1.05 -26.43
N GLY A 426 -14.50 -0.55 -25.97
CA GLY A 426 -15.82 -1.17 -26.19
C GLY A 426 -16.11 -2.40 -25.33
N ILE A 427 -15.24 -2.74 -24.31
CA ILE A 427 -15.51 -3.87 -23.41
C ILE A 427 -16.26 -3.45 -22.15
N LEU A 428 -15.83 -2.36 -21.50
CA LEU A 428 -16.45 -1.89 -20.26
C LEU A 428 -17.60 -0.91 -20.52
N ASP A 429 -17.50 -0.15 -21.61
CA ASP A 429 -18.47 0.83 -22.06
C ASP A 429 -18.15 1.23 -23.52
N ASP A 430 -19.15 1.67 -24.29
CA ASP A 430 -18.98 2.17 -25.66
C ASP A 430 -18.57 3.66 -25.71
N ALA A 431 -18.45 4.34 -24.55
CA ALA A 431 -18.07 5.74 -24.53
C ALA A 431 -16.58 5.90 -24.91
N GLU A 432 -16.32 6.75 -25.88
CA GLU A 432 -14.98 7.15 -26.28
C GLU A 432 -14.30 7.96 -25.17
N LEU A 433 -13.09 7.56 -24.76
CA LEU A 433 -12.28 8.34 -23.82
C LEU A 433 -11.53 9.46 -24.57
N PRO A 434 -11.44 10.67 -24.01
CA PRO A 434 -10.51 11.66 -24.52
C PRO A 434 -9.06 11.18 -24.33
N MET A 435 -8.16 11.63 -25.20
CA MET A 435 -6.74 11.31 -25.08
C MET A 435 -6.06 12.10 -23.95
N HIS A 436 -6.71 13.10 -23.42
CA HIS A 436 -6.29 13.88 -22.26
C HIS A 436 -7.32 13.70 -21.13
N ILE A 437 -6.87 13.19 -19.98
CA ILE A 437 -7.71 12.88 -18.83
C ILE A 437 -7.10 13.55 -17.59
N GLY A 438 -7.90 14.36 -16.92
CA GLY A 438 -7.49 15.13 -15.74
C GLY A 438 -8.32 14.77 -14.49
N ASP A 439 -8.84 15.80 -13.82
CA ASP A 439 -9.70 15.64 -12.63
C ASP A 439 -11.04 14.95 -12.93
N ASP A 440 -11.45 14.97 -14.19
CA ASP A 440 -12.67 14.35 -14.71
C ASP A 440 -12.58 12.83 -14.89
N TYR A 441 -11.44 12.20 -14.54
CA TYR A 441 -11.22 10.76 -14.72
C TYR A 441 -12.37 9.90 -14.16
N ARG A 442 -13.02 10.35 -13.08
CA ARG A 442 -14.15 9.63 -12.44
C ARG A 442 -15.39 9.58 -13.32
N ASP A 443 -15.57 10.52 -14.23
CA ASP A 443 -16.71 10.53 -15.13
C ASP A 443 -16.65 9.40 -16.14
N TYR A 444 -15.45 8.88 -16.35
CA TYR A 444 -15.18 7.74 -17.25
C TYR A 444 -15.23 6.38 -16.54
N LEU A 445 -15.41 6.33 -15.22
CA LEU A 445 -15.52 5.07 -14.47
C LEU A 445 -16.99 4.65 -14.36
N THR A 446 -17.23 3.33 -14.45
CA THR A 446 -18.56 2.73 -14.33
C THR A 446 -18.64 1.70 -13.21
N ILE A 447 -17.63 0.84 -13.09
CA ILE A 447 -17.55 -0.21 -12.07
C ILE A 447 -17.09 0.38 -10.75
N THR A 448 -16.08 1.26 -10.81
CA THR A 448 -15.42 1.81 -9.61
C THR A 448 -15.81 3.25 -9.31
N LYS A 449 -16.80 3.80 -10.02
CA LYS A 449 -17.24 5.20 -9.87
C LYS A 449 -17.60 5.57 -8.45
N GLU A 450 -18.34 4.70 -7.78
CA GLU A 450 -18.82 4.88 -6.40
C GLU A 450 -17.83 4.35 -5.36
N LEU A 451 -16.68 3.83 -5.79
CA LEU A 451 -15.63 3.39 -4.90
C LEU A 451 -14.92 4.62 -4.34
N GLY A 452 -15.43 5.16 -3.25
CA GLY A 452 -14.90 6.32 -2.57
C GLY A 452 -14.63 5.99 -1.10
N PHE A 453 -13.42 6.28 -0.63
CA PHE A 453 -13.02 6.13 0.77
C PHE A 453 -13.08 7.49 1.47
N GLU A 454 -14.14 8.25 1.23
CA GLU A 454 -14.28 9.66 1.60
C GLU A 454 -14.98 9.87 2.97
N THR A 455 -15.05 8.87 3.82
CA THR A 455 -15.77 8.98 5.11
C THR A 455 -14.84 9.16 6.29
#